data_48e3add2502d9dad8a98f0eb7ef6137b
#
_entry.id   48e3add2502d9dad8a98f0eb7ef6137b
#
_cell.length_a   1.000
_cell.length_b   1.000
_cell.length_c   1.000
_cell.angle_alpha   90.00
_cell.angle_beta   90.00
_cell.angle_gamma   90.00
#
_symmetry.space_group_name_H-M   'P 1'
#
loop_
_entity.id
_entity.type
_entity.pdbx_description
1 polymer ?
#
loop_
_entity_poly.entity_id
_entity_poly.type
_entity_poly.pdbx_seq_one_letter_code
_entity_poly.pdbx_strand_id
1 'polypeptide(L)'
;YGGWRIGIRSFDKKRYYYYAHLRQNYPYQSNLKEGSIVTAGDVIGYLGRTGYSTTENTNNITTPHLHFGIQLIFDESQKEGNNEIWINCYEIVKFLRMNQSETVKVEGTKEWTRVYNMKDPGIPESSERTDNLEQPEESEAPTTD
;
A
#
# COMPACT_ATOMS: atom_id res chain seq x y z
N TYR A 1 1.13 19.66 -3.04
CA TYR A 1 1.62 18.85 -1.92
C TYR A 1 0.72 17.64 -1.76
N GLY A 2 1.35 16.43 -1.61
CA GLY A 2 0.65 15.13 -1.64
C GLY A 2 -0.04 14.73 -0.34
N GLY A 3 0.06 15.52 0.74
CA GLY A 3 -0.42 15.13 2.05
C GLY A 3 0.30 13.89 2.57
N TRP A 4 -0.40 13.02 3.30
CA TRP A 4 0.13 11.71 3.69
C TRP A 4 0.34 10.83 2.48
N ARG A 5 1.51 10.21 2.37
CA ARG A 5 1.95 9.46 1.20
C ARG A 5 2.80 8.26 1.57
N ILE A 6 2.83 7.26 0.69
CA ILE A 6 3.71 6.09 0.76
C ILE A 6 4.51 6.02 -0.54
N GLY A 7 5.81 5.78 -0.42
CA GLY A 7 6.68 5.41 -1.52
C GLY A 7 7.17 3.97 -1.34
N ILE A 8 7.06 3.16 -2.38
CA ILE A 8 7.55 1.78 -2.39
C ILE A 8 8.56 1.62 -3.50
N ARG A 9 9.72 1.07 -3.19
CA ARG A 9 10.75 0.77 -4.16
C ARG A 9 10.80 -0.72 -4.49
N SER A 10 10.83 -1.07 -5.77
CA SER A 10 11.05 -2.46 -6.19
C SER A 10 12.44 -2.96 -5.78
N PHE A 11 12.58 -4.28 -5.57
CA PHE A 11 13.87 -4.88 -5.17
C PHE A 11 14.98 -4.68 -6.22
N ASP A 12 14.62 -4.68 -7.50
CA ASP A 12 15.56 -4.38 -8.59
C ASP A 12 15.95 -2.90 -8.66
N LYS A 13 15.39 -2.07 -7.78
CA LYS A 13 15.60 -0.61 -7.68
C LYS A 13 15.23 0.20 -8.93
N LYS A 14 14.53 -0.38 -9.89
CA LYS A 14 14.21 0.24 -11.17
C LYS A 14 12.85 0.92 -11.21
N ARG A 15 11.99 0.67 -10.20
CA ARG A 15 10.64 1.23 -10.12
C ARG A 15 10.38 1.81 -8.74
N TYR A 16 9.64 2.91 -8.75
CA TYR A 16 9.15 3.54 -7.53
C TYR A 16 7.64 3.74 -7.68
N TYR A 17 6.89 3.24 -6.71
CA TYR A 17 5.45 3.34 -6.65
C TYR A 17 5.08 4.41 -5.63
N TYR A 18 4.24 5.34 -6.06
CA TYR A 18 3.83 6.49 -5.27
C TYR A 18 2.33 6.45 -5.01
N TYR A 19 1.96 6.64 -3.75
CA TYR A 19 0.58 6.69 -3.29
C TYR A 19 0.42 7.93 -2.42
N ALA A 20 -0.56 8.80 -2.72
CA ALA A 20 -0.75 10.03 -1.97
C ALA A 20 -2.22 10.31 -1.68
N HIS A 21 -2.46 11.38 -0.91
CA HIS A 21 -3.76 11.80 -0.41
C HIS A 21 -4.38 10.79 0.57
N LEU A 22 -3.54 10.18 1.39
CA LEU A 22 -3.98 9.22 2.37
C LEU A 22 -4.78 9.88 3.51
N ARG A 23 -5.36 9.06 4.37
CA ARG A 23 -6.30 9.47 5.41
C ARG A 23 -5.64 10.33 6.49
N GLN A 24 -6.34 11.36 6.93
CA GLN A 24 -5.97 12.17 8.06
C GLN A 24 -5.95 11.32 9.36
N ASN A 25 -4.95 11.52 10.21
CA ASN A 25 -4.72 10.88 11.51
C ASN A 25 -4.51 9.36 11.49
N TYR A 26 -4.80 8.68 10.39
CA TYR A 26 -4.62 7.23 10.26
C TYR A 26 -4.31 6.84 8.80
N PRO A 27 -3.18 7.29 8.25
CA PRO A 27 -2.88 7.10 6.83
C PRO A 27 -2.37 5.70 6.51
N TYR A 28 -1.67 5.04 7.44
CA TYR A 28 -0.92 3.81 7.20
C TYR A 28 -1.50 2.64 7.99
N GLN A 29 -1.25 1.44 7.51
CA GLN A 29 -1.42 0.23 8.28
C GLN A 29 -0.45 0.25 9.48
N SER A 30 -0.91 -0.14 10.69
CA SER A 30 -0.16 0.08 11.93
C SER A 30 1.17 -0.66 12.01
N ASN A 31 1.27 -1.80 11.31
CA ASN A 31 2.47 -2.62 11.27
C ASN A 31 3.52 -2.16 10.26
N LEU A 32 3.24 -1.12 9.47
CA LEU A 32 4.17 -0.59 8.48
C LEU A 32 5.07 0.50 9.05
N LYS A 33 6.33 0.42 8.69
CA LYS A 33 7.38 1.41 8.96
C LYS A 33 8.30 1.56 7.75
N GLU A 34 9.14 2.57 7.74
CA GLU A 34 10.21 2.66 6.73
C GLU A 34 11.08 1.40 6.72
N GLY A 35 11.36 0.89 5.53
CA GLY A 35 12.08 -0.36 5.32
C GLY A 35 11.23 -1.63 5.42
N SER A 36 9.93 -1.54 5.72
CA SER A 36 9.03 -2.70 5.64
C SER A 36 8.99 -3.27 4.23
N ILE A 37 8.99 -4.60 4.14
CA ILE A 37 8.77 -5.32 2.89
C ILE A 37 7.27 -5.57 2.74
N VAL A 38 6.74 -5.27 1.57
CA VAL A 38 5.34 -5.49 1.22
C VAL A 38 5.23 -6.33 -0.05
N THR A 39 4.16 -7.09 -0.14
CA THR A 39 3.81 -7.92 -1.29
C THR A 39 2.59 -7.34 -1.99
N ALA A 40 2.45 -7.55 -3.30
CA ALA A 40 1.26 -7.16 -4.02
C ALA A 40 0.00 -7.72 -3.34
N GLY A 41 -1.00 -6.86 -3.12
CA GLY A 41 -2.23 -7.20 -2.39
C GLY A 41 -2.21 -6.86 -0.90
N ASP A 42 -1.07 -6.52 -0.31
CA ASP A 42 -1.02 -6.05 1.07
C ASP A 42 -1.78 -4.74 1.23
N VAL A 43 -2.52 -4.62 2.33
CA VAL A 43 -3.11 -3.34 2.72
C VAL A 43 -1.99 -2.47 3.32
N ILE A 44 -1.62 -1.41 2.62
CA ILE A 44 -0.51 -0.53 3.02
C ILE A 44 -0.98 0.75 3.69
N GLY A 45 -2.23 1.16 3.43
CA GLY A 45 -2.76 2.39 3.97
C GLY A 45 -4.20 2.65 3.56
N TYR A 46 -4.69 3.80 3.91
CA TYR A 46 -6.10 4.16 3.79
C TYR A 46 -6.29 5.43 2.99
N LEU A 47 -7.17 5.35 2.01
CA LEU A 47 -7.55 6.48 1.18
C LEU A 47 -8.16 7.60 2.01
N GLY A 48 -7.80 8.83 1.68
CA GLY A 48 -8.29 10.02 2.35
C GLY A 48 -8.38 11.24 1.45
N ARG A 49 -8.14 12.40 2.04
CA ARG A 49 -8.28 13.71 1.41
C ARG A 49 -7.15 14.68 1.81
N THR A 50 -6.08 14.17 2.41
CA THR A 50 -4.96 15.03 2.79
C THR A 50 -4.19 15.53 1.58
N GLY A 51 -3.64 16.72 1.67
CA GLY A 51 -2.86 17.33 0.61
C GLY A 51 -3.34 18.75 0.25
N TYR A 52 -2.70 19.33 -0.76
CA TYR A 52 -2.87 20.72 -1.17
C TYR A 52 -2.73 21.73 0.00
N SER A 53 -1.88 21.37 0.94
CA SER A 53 -1.55 22.14 2.13
C SER A 53 -0.05 22.05 2.41
N THR A 54 0.50 23.02 3.09
CA THR A 54 1.87 22.95 3.64
C THR A 54 1.97 22.01 4.83
N THR A 55 0.82 21.65 5.42
CA THR A 55 0.72 20.68 6.54
C THR A 55 0.17 19.35 6.03
N GLU A 56 0.91 18.27 6.23
CA GLU A 56 0.58 16.94 5.68
C GLU A 56 -0.76 16.40 6.17
N ASN A 57 -1.07 16.60 7.45
CA ASN A 57 -2.28 16.08 8.10
C ASN A 57 -3.51 16.99 7.93
N THR A 58 -3.67 17.61 6.77
CA THR A 58 -4.78 18.55 6.48
C THR A 58 -5.64 18.05 5.32
N ASN A 59 -6.95 17.96 5.55
CA ASN A 59 -7.94 17.53 4.55
C ASN A 59 -8.38 18.72 3.66
N ASN A 60 -7.57 19.09 2.67
CA ASN A 60 -7.89 20.16 1.72
C ASN A 60 -8.49 19.67 0.40
N ILE A 61 -8.54 18.37 0.20
CA ILE A 61 -9.09 17.79 -1.04
C ILE A 61 -10.60 17.60 -0.88
N THR A 62 -11.37 18.09 -1.84
CA THR A 62 -12.83 18.02 -1.82
C THR A 62 -13.33 16.60 -2.02
N THR A 63 -12.82 15.90 -3.02
CA THR A 63 -13.24 14.54 -3.37
C THR A 63 -12.12 13.54 -3.04
N PRO A 64 -12.36 12.54 -2.17
CA PRO A 64 -11.36 11.50 -1.90
C PRO A 64 -10.93 10.81 -3.19
N HIS A 65 -9.64 10.76 -3.42
CA HIS A 65 -9.06 10.03 -4.55
C HIS A 65 -7.64 9.59 -4.21
N LEU A 66 -7.21 8.49 -4.81
CA LEU A 66 -5.83 8.05 -4.73
C LEU A 66 -5.02 8.73 -5.84
N HIS A 67 -3.98 9.45 -5.45
CA HIS A 67 -2.96 9.85 -6.40
C HIS A 67 -1.92 8.72 -6.46
N PHE A 68 -1.92 8.00 -7.56
CA PHE A 68 -1.04 6.87 -7.80
C PHE A 68 -0.12 7.13 -8.99
N GLY A 69 1.16 6.78 -8.84
CA GLY A 69 2.14 6.89 -9.91
C GLY A 69 3.16 5.78 -9.87
N ILE A 70 3.74 5.47 -11.03
CA ILE A 70 4.88 4.58 -11.18
C ILE A 70 5.98 5.36 -11.88
N GLN A 71 7.10 5.50 -11.21
CA GLN A 71 8.31 6.14 -11.73
C GLN A 71 9.31 5.07 -12.16
N LEU A 72 9.92 5.26 -13.33
CA LEU A 72 11.07 4.47 -13.77
C LEU A 72 12.36 5.14 -13.28
N ILE A 73 13.25 4.33 -12.74
CA ILE A 73 14.51 4.79 -12.16
C ILE A 73 15.66 4.16 -12.94
N PHE A 74 16.38 4.98 -13.68
CA PHE A 74 17.60 4.62 -14.39
C PHE A 74 18.84 5.14 -13.67
N ASP A 75 18.68 6.23 -12.91
CA ASP A 75 19.72 6.87 -12.13
C ASP A 75 19.17 7.30 -10.77
N GLU A 76 19.95 7.16 -9.70
CA GLU A 76 19.52 7.46 -8.33
C GLU A 76 19.13 8.93 -8.11
N SER A 77 19.73 9.87 -8.89
CA SER A 77 19.37 11.29 -8.81
C SER A 77 17.93 11.58 -9.19
N GLN A 78 17.29 10.70 -9.95
CA GLN A 78 15.87 10.84 -10.32
C GLN A 78 14.94 10.80 -9.10
N LYS A 79 15.33 10.16 -7.99
CA LYS A 79 14.56 10.13 -6.74
C LYS A 79 14.50 11.50 -6.04
N GLU A 80 15.38 12.39 -6.39
CA GLU A 80 15.48 13.75 -5.83
C GLU A 80 14.70 14.78 -6.66
N GLY A 81 13.83 14.31 -7.54
CA GLY A 81 13.01 15.17 -8.39
C GLY A 81 13.70 15.65 -9.68
N ASN A 82 14.87 15.07 -10.01
CA ASN A 82 15.61 15.40 -11.22
C ASN A 82 15.31 14.40 -12.33
N ASN A 83 14.89 14.89 -13.51
CA ASN A 83 14.63 14.03 -14.68
C ASN A 83 13.69 12.85 -14.39
N GLU A 84 12.65 13.05 -13.62
CA GLU A 84 11.66 12.04 -13.29
C GLU A 84 10.97 11.51 -14.55
N ILE A 85 10.82 10.18 -14.63
CA ILE A 85 10.12 9.51 -15.71
C ILE A 85 8.93 8.77 -15.12
N TRP A 86 7.74 9.37 -15.27
CA TRP A 86 6.48 8.79 -14.85
C TRP A 86 5.80 8.08 -16.01
N ILE A 87 5.33 6.86 -15.80
CA ILE A 87 4.60 6.12 -16.83
C ILE A 87 3.10 6.39 -16.76
N ASN A 88 2.43 6.27 -17.90
CA ASN A 88 0.98 6.31 -17.91
C ASN A 88 0.41 5.03 -17.28
N CYS A 89 -0.19 5.16 -16.10
CA CYS A 89 -0.72 4.05 -15.32
C CYS A 89 -2.17 3.68 -15.67
N TYR A 90 -2.82 4.32 -16.64
CA TYR A 90 -4.26 4.18 -16.85
C TYR A 90 -4.69 2.72 -17.07
N GLU A 91 -4.09 2.02 -18.02
CA GLU A 91 -4.41 0.63 -18.32
C GLU A 91 -3.99 -0.32 -17.19
N ILE A 92 -2.90 -0.03 -16.51
CA ILE A 92 -2.45 -0.79 -15.33
C ILE A 92 -3.49 -0.68 -14.21
N VAL A 93 -3.94 0.52 -13.89
CA VAL A 93 -4.95 0.76 -12.84
C VAL A 93 -6.28 0.12 -13.21
N LYS A 94 -6.68 0.18 -14.48
CA LYS A 94 -7.89 -0.49 -14.97
C LYS A 94 -7.80 -2.01 -14.80
N PHE A 95 -6.67 -2.61 -15.15
CA PHE A 95 -6.41 -4.04 -14.92
C PHE A 95 -6.46 -4.40 -13.43
N LEU A 96 -5.78 -3.64 -12.57
CA LEU A 96 -5.77 -3.86 -11.12
C LEU A 96 -7.18 -3.73 -10.52
N ARG A 97 -7.98 -2.80 -11.03
CA ARG A 97 -9.38 -2.64 -10.59
C ARG A 97 -10.24 -3.87 -10.88
N MET A 98 -9.99 -4.56 -11.99
CA MET A 98 -10.68 -5.82 -12.33
C MET A 98 -10.14 -7.03 -11.56
N ASN A 99 -8.96 -6.92 -10.96
CA ASN A 99 -8.26 -8.00 -10.26
C ASN A 99 -7.93 -7.59 -8.81
N GLN A 100 -8.92 -7.04 -8.11
CA GLN A 100 -8.74 -6.59 -6.73
C GLN A 100 -8.54 -7.79 -5.79
N SER A 101 -7.59 -7.64 -4.86
CA SER A 101 -7.44 -8.58 -3.75
C SER A 101 -8.62 -8.42 -2.78
N GLU A 102 -9.18 -9.53 -2.35
CA GLU A 102 -10.21 -9.51 -1.32
C GLU A 102 -9.61 -9.11 0.01
N THR A 103 -10.30 -8.21 0.72
CA THR A 103 -9.88 -7.72 2.03
C THR A 103 -11.01 -7.81 3.03
N VAL A 104 -10.67 -8.03 4.29
CA VAL A 104 -11.60 -8.08 5.41
C VAL A 104 -11.17 -7.12 6.51
N LYS A 105 -12.15 -6.54 7.19
CA LYS A 105 -11.89 -5.66 8.32
C LYS A 105 -11.44 -6.49 9.54
N VAL A 106 -10.37 -6.06 10.19
CA VAL A 106 -9.94 -6.65 11.46
C VAL A 106 -10.86 -6.16 12.58
N GLU A 107 -11.56 -7.09 13.22
CA GLU A 107 -12.56 -6.77 14.24
C GLU A 107 -11.95 -5.98 15.42
N GLY A 108 -12.69 -5.00 15.93
CA GLY A 108 -12.26 -4.14 17.02
C GLY A 108 -11.21 -3.09 16.63
N THR A 109 -10.81 -3.02 15.36
CA THR A 109 -9.78 -2.09 14.87
C THR A 109 -10.30 -1.19 13.74
N LYS A 110 -9.43 -0.27 13.29
CA LYS A 110 -9.65 0.52 12.07
C LYS A 110 -8.98 -0.08 10.85
N GLU A 111 -8.40 -1.26 10.99
CA GLU A 111 -7.55 -1.89 10.00
C GLU A 111 -8.27 -2.89 9.12
N TRP A 112 -7.68 -3.17 7.99
CA TRP A 112 -8.09 -4.17 7.04
C TRP A 112 -6.90 -5.07 6.71
N THR A 113 -7.17 -6.32 6.40
CA THR A 113 -6.16 -7.28 5.94
C THR A 113 -6.67 -7.99 4.70
N ARG A 114 -5.75 -8.54 3.91
CA ARG A 114 -6.12 -9.40 2.78
C ARG A 114 -6.61 -10.76 3.28
N VAL A 115 -7.53 -11.36 2.55
CA VAL A 115 -8.08 -12.70 2.86
C VAL A 115 -7.09 -13.79 2.45
N TYR A 116 -6.44 -13.64 1.29
CA TYR A 116 -5.53 -14.64 0.74
C TYR A 116 -4.09 -14.15 0.73
N ASN A 117 -3.18 -15.02 1.18
CA ASN A 117 -1.75 -14.75 1.08
C ASN A 117 -1.27 -14.95 -0.36
N MET A 118 -0.48 -13.99 -0.87
CA MET A 118 0.23 -14.12 -2.13
C MET A 118 1.67 -14.51 -1.87
N LYS A 119 2.15 -15.53 -2.61
CA LYS A 119 3.58 -15.83 -2.68
C LYS A 119 4.14 -15.16 -3.93
N ASP A 120 5.12 -14.32 -3.76
CA ASP A 120 5.90 -13.75 -4.85
C ASP A 120 7.31 -14.35 -4.79
N PRO A 121 7.69 -15.23 -5.73
CA PRO A 121 9.01 -15.86 -5.71
C PRO A 121 10.15 -14.85 -5.94
N GLY A 122 9.85 -13.64 -6.41
CA GLY A 122 10.82 -12.56 -6.56
C GLY A 122 11.11 -11.78 -5.28
N ILE A 123 10.36 -12.04 -4.19
CA ILE A 123 10.59 -11.38 -2.90
C ILE A 123 11.52 -12.26 -2.05
N PRO A 124 12.64 -11.71 -1.56
CA PRO A 124 13.50 -12.43 -0.63
C PRO A 124 12.72 -12.86 0.62
N GLU A 125 12.95 -14.08 1.07
CA GLU A 125 12.48 -14.49 2.39
C GLU A 125 13.25 -13.69 3.44
N SER A 126 12.60 -12.70 4.03
CA SER A 126 13.18 -11.94 5.13
C SER A 126 12.52 -12.36 6.43
N SER A 127 13.31 -12.44 7.49
CA SER A 127 12.85 -12.68 8.85
C SER A 127 12.00 -11.55 9.45
N GLU A 128 11.76 -10.47 8.69
CA GLU A 128 11.01 -9.29 9.10
C GLU A 128 9.72 -9.10 8.30
N ARG A 129 9.13 -10.16 7.77
CA ARG A 129 7.77 -10.06 7.24
C ARG A 129 6.82 -9.67 8.36
N THR A 130 6.04 -8.63 8.13
CA THR A 130 4.98 -8.18 9.04
C THR A 130 3.73 -9.09 9.00
N ASP A 131 3.87 -10.34 8.62
CA ASP A 131 2.81 -11.34 8.51
C ASP A 131 2.31 -11.86 9.89
N ASN A 132 2.54 -11.11 10.97
CA ASN A 132 2.06 -11.45 12.32
C ASN A 132 0.60 -11.04 12.55
N LEU A 133 -0.27 -11.25 11.59
CA LEU A 133 -1.68 -11.41 11.88
C LEU A 133 -1.94 -12.90 11.93
N GLU A 134 -2.01 -13.47 13.14
CA GLU A 134 -2.49 -14.83 13.39
C GLU A 134 -3.80 -15.01 12.64
N GLN A 135 -3.86 -16.02 11.78
CA GLN A 135 -5.10 -16.41 11.15
C GLN A 135 -6.06 -16.83 12.29
N PRO A 136 -7.34 -16.45 12.24
CA PRO A 136 -8.30 -17.03 13.16
C PRO A 136 -8.27 -18.54 12.95
N GLU A 137 -7.99 -19.29 14.02
CA GLU A 137 -8.06 -20.75 14.03
C GLU A 137 -9.44 -21.16 13.50
N GLU A 138 -9.47 -22.00 12.46
CA GLU A 138 -10.70 -22.66 12.03
C GLU A 138 -11.25 -23.42 13.24
N SER A 139 -12.35 -22.93 13.80
CA SER A 139 -13.06 -23.66 14.82
C SER A 139 -13.59 -24.95 14.20
N GLU A 140 -13.02 -26.09 14.59
CA GLU A 140 -13.56 -27.40 14.25
C GLU A 140 -15.06 -27.44 14.61
N ALA A 141 -15.87 -27.71 13.61
CA ALA A 141 -17.29 -27.94 13.81
C ALA A 141 -17.48 -29.16 14.74
N PRO A 142 -18.39 -29.10 15.73
CA PRO A 142 -18.62 -30.24 16.61
C PRO A 142 -19.16 -31.40 15.79
N THR A 143 -18.44 -32.53 15.86
CA THR A 143 -18.92 -33.82 15.38
C THR A 143 -20.10 -34.25 16.25
N THR A 144 -21.28 -34.27 15.66
CA THR A 144 -22.46 -34.88 16.30
C THR A 144 -22.38 -36.39 16.13
N ASP A 145 -22.26 -37.10 17.24
CA ASP A 145 -22.62 -38.53 17.34
C ASP A 145 -24.13 -38.74 17.24
#